data_70ce53f6597d3d352f9a679b68bdcb3d
#
_entry.id   70ce53f6597d3d352f9a679b68bdcb3d
#
_cell.length_a   1.000
_cell.length_b   1.000
_cell.length_c   1.000
_cell.angle_alpha   90.00
_cell.angle_beta   90.00
_cell.angle_gamma   90.00
#
_symmetry.space_group_name_H-M   'P 1'
#
loop_
_entity.id
_entity.type
_entity.pdbx_description
1 polymer ?
#
loop_
_entity_poly.entity_id
_entity_poly.type
_entity_poly.pdbx_seq_one_letter_code
_entity_poly.pdbx_strand_id
1 'polypeptide(L)'
;MQDTEPHTDMGNEDINQKIVQMRANAVMIVERGSVVYGTITGKSDIDVLAIVPDEYQDLLSNYENGILEANAVSTYLSKDEDWEFITLSDFKKMALDHTVLAMETLCTPWDYIRFCSWYDLLDFKKSLLPLDKWKIRQQFSSTASNSWAKAHKKMTVEKDLDMYRGQKSLFHSLRILMFAIQLCERENIYNFGEARHLWYEIYDPSEKTTWEEYKKKYRPLYNSLRSKLAELAPKPKNS
;
A
#
# COMPACT_ATOMS: atom_id res chain seq x y z
N MET A 1 13.03 40.77 13.56
CA MET A 1 13.13 39.67 14.49
C MET A 1 11.91 38.83 14.24
N GLN A 2 12.05 37.74 13.52
CA GLN A 2 10.99 36.74 13.34
C GLN A 2 11.25 35.66 14.41
N ASP A 3 10.31 35.57 15.34
CA ASP A 3 10.31 34.52 16.34
C ASP A 3 9.96 33.21 15.62
N THR A 4 10.98 32.37 15.43
CA THR A 4 10.78 30.97 15.07
C THR A 4 10.32 30.22 16.33
N GLU A 5 9.04 29.86 16.38
CA GLU A 5 8.56 28.94 17.41
C GLU A 5 9.40 27.64 17.40
N PRO A 6 9.76 27.13 18.56
CA PRO A 6 10.55 25.90 18.63
C PRO A 6 9.67 24.72 18.18
N HIS A 7 10.11 24.00 17.14
CA HIS A 7 9.64 22.65 16.89
C HIS A 7 9.90 21.85 18.19
N THR A 8 8.84 21.54 18.92
CA THR A 8 8.90 20.63 20.08
C THR A 8 9.33 19.26 19.59
N ASP A 9 10.58 18.94 19.81
CA ASP A 9 11.13 17.60 19.71
C ASP A 9 10.39 16.74 20.76
N MET A 10 9.31 16.07 20.34
CA MET A 10 8.59 15.14 21.21
C MET A 10 9.55 14.00 21.54
N GLY A 11 9.90 13.83 22.79
CA GLY A 11 10.79 12.77 23.25
C GLY A 11 10.23 11.39 22.86
N ASN A 12 11.10 10.42 22.61
CA ASN A 12 10.73 9.05 22.20
C ASN A 12 9.67 8.39 23.10
N GLU A 13 9.55 8.80 24.34
CA GLU A 13 8.59 8.26 25.32
C GLU A 13 7.17 8.78 25.05
N ASP A 14 7.02 10.03 24.61
CA ASP A 14 5.74 10.65 24.29
C ASP A 14 5.14 10.05 22.98
N ILE A 15 5.96 9.84 21.94
CA ILE A 15 5.48 9.21 20.69
C ILE A 15 5.04 7.76 20.93
N ASN A 16 5.73 7.00 21.78
CA ASN A 16 5.34 5.63 22.12
C ASN A 16 3.97 5.58 22.83
N GLN A 17 3.71 6.50 23.75
CA GLN A 17 2.40 6.61 24.40
C GLN A 17 1.30 6.97 23.41
N LYS A 18 1.58 7.87 22.47
CA LYS A 18 0.64 8.22 21.40
C LYS A 18 0.33 7.04 20.48
N ILE A 19 1.33 6.23 20.12
CA ILE A 19 1.14 5.01 19.32
C ILE A 19 0.22 4.02 20.04
N VAL A 20 0.41 3.79 21.34
CA VAL A 20 -0.46 2.92 22.14
C VAL A 20 -1.89 3.47 22.17
N GLN A 21 -2.07 4.77 22.36
CA GLN A 21 -3.38 5.42 22.35
C GLN A 21 -4.06 5.31 20.97
N MET A 22 -3.34 5.61 19.90
CA MET A 22 -3.86 5.48 18.53
C MET A 22 -4.31 4.07 18.21
N ARG A 23 -3.54 3.05 18.62
CA ARG A 23 -3.92 1.65 18.46
C ARG A 23 -5.20 1.31 19.24
N ALA A 24 -5.31 1.77 20.49
CA ALA A 24 -6.47 1.52 21.34
C ALA A 24 -7.75 2.22 20.83
N ASN A 25 -7.59 3.39 20.21
CA ASN A 25 -8.68 4.23 19.69
C ASN A 25 -8.96 4.03 18.19
N ALA A 26 -8.25 3.12 17.52
CA ALA A 26 -8.44 2.88 16.11
C ALA A 26 -9.90 2.50 15.79
N VAL A 27 -10.43 3.05 14.71
CA VAL A 27 -11.76 2.70 14.18
C VAL A 27 -11.71 1.48 13.27
N MET A 28 -10.54 1.19 12.70
CA MET A 28 -10.28 -0.02 11.92
C MET A 28 -8.81 -0.42 12.03
N ILE A 29 -8.53 -1.71 12.19
CA ILE A 29 -7.19 -2.31 12.15
C ILE A 29 -7.23 -3.44 11.13
N VAL A 30 -6.37 -3.38 10.13
CA VAL A 30 -6.36 -4.32 9.01
C VAL A 30 -4.95 -4.79 8.68
N GLU A 31 -4.80 -6.10 8.45
CA GLU A 31 -3.56 -6.67 7.91
C GLU A 31 -3.45 -6.39 6.42
N ARG A 32 -2.23 -6.24 5.96
CA ARG A 32 -1.91 -5.89 4.58
C ARG A 32 -0.70 -6.70 4.07
N GLY A 33 -0.29 -6.40 2.85
CA GLY A 33 0.96 -6.89 2.33
C GLY A 33 0.99 -8.40 2.08
N SER A 34 2.13 -9.02 2.35
CA SER A 34 2.43 -10.41 1.99
C SER A 34 1.46 -11.43 2.60
N VAL A 35 0.89 -11.14 3.77
CA VAL A 35 -0.12 -11.98 4.45
C VAL A 35 -1.36 -12.10 3.56
N VAL A 36 -1.90 -10.97 3.12
CA VAL A 36 -3.14 -10.91 2.34
C VAL A 36 -2.94 -11.43 0.91
N TYR A 37 -1.76 -11.22 0.33
CA TYR A 37 -1.45 -11.72 -1.02
C TYR A 37 -1.06 -13.21 -1.05
N GLY A 38 -0.81 -13.81 0.13
CA GLY A 38 -0.32 -15.19 0.26
C GLY A 38 1.11 -15.35 -0.25
N THR A 39 1.97 -14.35 -0.04
CA THR A 39 3.37 -14.31 -0.51
C THR A 39 4.37 -14.22 0.64
N ILE A 40 3.98 -14.71 1.81
CA ILE A 40 4.84 -14.73 3.02
C ILE A 40 6.10 -15.55 2.74
N THR A 41 7.23 -15.01 3.20
CA THR A 41 8.53 -15.71 3.25
C THR A 41 9.07 -15.60 4.68
N GLY A 42 10.15 -16.34 4.98
CA GLY A 42 10.83 -16.20 6.29
C GLY A 42 11.45 -14.83 6.56
N LYS A 43 11.39 -13.90 5.58
CA LYS A 43 11.86 -12.51 5.69
C LYS A 43 10.69 -11.50 5.71
N SER A 44 9.44 -11.98 5.79
CA SER A 44 8.25 -11.11 5.72
C SER A 44 7.82 -10.70 7.12
N ASP A 45 7.67 -9.39 7.31
CA ASP A 45 6.96 -8.78 8.43
C ASP A 45 5.45 -8.77 8.15
N ILE A 46 4.64 -8.57 9.18
CA ILE A 46 3.19 -8.41 9.05
C ILE A 46 2.91 -6.92 8.97
N ASP A 47 2.53 -6.44 7.78
CA ASP A 47 2.11 -5.06 7.57
C ASP A 47 0.70 -4.84 8.18
N VAL A 48 0.53 -3.87 9.07
CA VAL A 48 -0.74 -3.52 9.73
C VAL A 48 -1.05 -2.05 9.51
N LEU A 49 -2.26 -1.75 9.04
CA LEU A 49 -2.77 -0.39 8.95
C LEU A 49 -3.81 -0.16 10.04
N ALA A 50 -3.65 0.89 10.83
CA ALA A 50 -4.63 1.40 11.77
C ALA A 50 -5.23 2.72 11.26
N ILE A 51 -6.54 2.75 11.04
CA ILE A 51 -7.29 3.98 10.76
C ILE A 51 -7.77 4.52 12.10
N VAL A 52 -7.35 5.73 12.44
CA VAL A 52 -7.59 6.35 13.75
C VAL A 52 -8.53 7.57 13.64
N PRO A 53 -9.17 7.99 14.75
CA PRO A 53 -9.98 9.21 14.77
C PRO A 53 -9.19 10.45 14.36
N ASP A 54 -9.90 11.48 13.89
CA ASP A 54 -9.31 12.73 13.39
C ASP A 54 -8.69 13.60 14.49
N GLU A 55 -8.91 13.28 15.76
CA GLU A 55 -8.21 13.93 16.88
C GLU A 55 -6.68 13.76 16.83
N TYR A 56 -6.17 12.78 16.06
CA TYR A 56 -4.74 12.57 15.82
C TYR A 56 -4.20 13.30 14.58
N GLN A 57 -5.03 14.12 13.90
CA GLN A 57 -4.66 14.80 12.65
C GLN A 57 -3.42 15.68 12.80
N ASP A 58 -3.33 16.49 13.87
CA ASP A 58 -2.19 17.38 14.10
C ASP A 58 -0.88 16.60 14.28
N LEU A 59 -0.95 15.44 14.93
CA LEU A 59 0.21 14.56 15.08
C LEU A 59 0.62 13.96 13.75
N LEU A 60 -0.33 13.38 13.02
CA LEU A 60 -0.05 12.64 11.78
C LEU A 60 0.32 13.57 10.62
N SER A 61 -0.14 14.82 10.61
CA SER A 61 0.22 15.82 9.59
C SER A 61 1.72 16.13 9.52
N ASN A 62 2.49 15.81 10.57
CA ASN A 62 3.95 15.98 10.59
C ASN A 62 4.69 14.88 9.81
N TYR A 63 4.00 13.84 9.34
CA TYR A 63 4.57 12.72 8.59
C TYR A 63 4.19 12.75 7.11
N GLU A 64 4.99 12.12 6.28
CA GLU A 64 4.76 12.09 4.84
C GLU A 64 3.38 11.48 4.52
N ASN A 65 2.58 12.20 3.73
CA ASN A 65 1.19 11.85 3.38
C ASN A 65 0.25 11.66 4.58
N GLY A 66 0.57 12.20 5.78
CA GLY A 66 -0.22 12.00 6.98
C GLY A 66 -0.17 10.57 7.53
N ILE A 67 0.84 9.78 7.17
CA ILE A 67 1.01 8.39 7.59
C ILE A 67 2.23 8.30 8.52
N LEU A 68 2.01 7.83 9.74
CA LEU A 68 3.07 7.48 10.68
C LEU A 68 3.44 5.99 10.50
N GLU A 69 4.68 5.73 10.13
CA GLU A 69 5.29 4.38 10.14
C GLU A 69 5.96 4.15 11.52
N ALA A 70 5.44 3.21 12.30
CA ALA A 70 5.78 3.08 13.71
C ALA A 70 6.83 2.01 14.04
N ASN A 71 7.40 1.33 13.06
CA ASN A 71 8.29 0.18 13.25
C ASN A 71 9.58 0.49 13.99
N ALA A 72 10.15 1.68 13.73
CA ALA A 72 11.45 2.06 14.28
C ALA A 72 11.37 2.66 15.68
N VAL A 73 10.17 2.98 16.17
CA VAL A 73 10.00 3.89 17.33
C VAL A 73 9.39 3.19 18.53
N SER A 74 8.71 2.04 18.36
CA SER A 74 7.90 1.46 19.44
C SER A 74 8.44 0.15 19.99
N THR A 75 8.80 0.18 21.28
CA THR A 75 9.06 -1.03 22.10
C THR A 75 7.79 -1.78 22.51
N TYR A 76 6.60 -1.24 22.18
CA TYR A 76 5.29 -1.76 22.58
C TYR A 76 4.55 -2.50 21.45
N LEU A 77 5.09 -2.48 20.23
CA LEU A 77 4.58 -3.25 19.11
C LEU A 77 5.39 -4.54 18.96
N SER A 78 4.80 -5.57 18.38
CA SER A 78 5.54 -6.80 18.06
C SER A 78 6.69 -6.48 17.10
N LYS A 79 7.85 -7.09 17.30
CA LYS A 79 9.02 -6.90 16.42
C LYS A 79 8.79 -7.42 15.00
N ASP A 80 7.77 -8.27 14.82
CA ASP A 80 7.42 -8.90 13.55
C ASP A 80 6.27 -8.16 12.84
N GLU A 81 5.83 -7.00 13.37
CA GLU A 81 4.73 -6.21 12.82
C GLU A 81 5.17 -4.79 12.47
N ASP A 82 4.85 -4.40 11.25
CA ASP A 82 5.05 -3.05 10.72
C ASP A 82 3.73 -2.28 10.74
N TRP A 83 3.61 -1.30 11.64
CA TRP A 83 2.39 -0.51 11.83
C TRP A 83 2.44 0.82 11.10
N GLU A 84 1.37 1.10 10.35
CA GLU A 84 1.07 2.40 9.76
C GLU A 84 -0.20 2.97 10.39
N PHE A 85 -0.22 4.28 10.69
CA PHE A 85 -1.37 4.99 11.25
C PHE A 85 -1.78 6.11 10.32
N ILE A 86 -3.08 6.24 10.05
CA ILE A 86 -3.68 7.30 9.23
C ILE A 86 -5.00 7.74 9.85
N THR A 87 -5.36 9.02 9.75
CA THR A 87 -6.67 9.48 10.21
C THR A 87 -7.81 9.01 9.30
N LEU A 88 -9.01 8.94 9.86
CA LEU A 88 -10.20 8.56 9.10
C LEU A 88 -10.49 9.53 7.95
N SER A 89 -10.33 10.83 8.17
CA SER A 89 -10.52 11.85 7.12
C SER A 89 -9.51 11.72 5.99
N ASP A 90 -8.21 11.53 6.28
CA ASP A 90 -7.20 11.35 5.25
C ASP A 90 -7.40 10.02 4.50
N PHE A 91 -7.77 8.96 5.21
CA PHE A 91 -8.11 7.69 4.57
C PHE A 91 -9.32 7.83 3.63
N LYS A 92 -10.41 8.51 4.06
CA LYS A 92 -11.57 8.81 3.20
C LYS A 92 -11.17 9.62 1.97
N LYS A 93 -10.31 10.62 2.11
CA LYS A 93 -9.77 11.40 1.00
C LYS A 93 -8.99 10.52 0.02
N MET A 94 -8.09 9.66 0.52
CA MET A 94 -7.36 8.71 -0.31
C MET A 94 -8.30 7.74 -1.05
N ALA A 95 -9.40 7.33 -0.42
CA ALA A 95 -10.42 6.47 -1.04
C ALA A 95 -11.18 7.20 -2.15
N LEU A 96 -11.56 8.46 -1.97
CA LEU A 96 -12.16 9.30 -3.00
C LEU A 96 -11.23 9.54 -4.19
N ASP A 97 -9.91 9.55 -3.95
CA ASP A 97 -8.89 9.62 -5.00
C ASP A 97 -8.52 8.25 -5.59
N HIS A 98 -9.12 7.18 -5.11
CA HIS A 98 -8.91 5.80 -5.56
C HIS A 98 -7.44 5.38 -5.48
N THR A 99 -6.72 5.79 -4.43
CA THR A 99 -5.34 5.39 -4.21
C THR A 99 -5.22 3.88 -4.01
N VAL A 100 -4.07 3.30 -4.36
CA VAL A 100 -3.84 1.85 -4.20
C VAL A 100 -4.04 1.41 -2.75
N LEU A 101 -3.47 2.16 -1.78
CA LEU A 101 -3.60 1.90 -0.35
C LEU A 101 -5.08 1.79 0.07
N ALA A 102 -5.87 2.81 -0.26
CA ALA A 102 -7.25 2.88 0.19
C ALA A 102 -8.13 1.82 -0.50
N MET A 103 -7.96 1.61 -1.81
CA MET A 103 -8.75 0.63 -2.54
C MET A 103 -8.44 -0.81 -2.10
N GLU A 104 -7.17 -1.15 -1.87
CA GLU A 104 -6.80 -2.45 -1.30
C GLU A 104 -7.41 -2.63 0.10
N THR A 105 -7.28 -1.64 0.98
CA THR A 105 -7.82 -1.68 2.34
C THR A 105 -9.34 -1.87 2.35
N LEU A 106 -10.09 -1.11 1.54
CA LEU A 106 -11.55 -1.23 1.45
C LEU A 106 -12.00 -2.58 0.87
N CYS A 107 -11.18 -3.23 0.05
CA CYS A 107 -11.48 -4.54 -0.54
C CYS A 107 -10.92 -5.72 0.28
N THR A 108 -10.14 -5.48 1.34
CA THR A 108 -9.53 -6.54 2.15
C THR A 108 -10.60 -7.50 2.70
N PRO A 109 -10.41 -8.83 2.56
CA PRO A 109 -11.31 -9.82 3.13
C PRO A 109 -11.42 -9.72 4.65
N TRP A 110 -12.58 -10.00 5.21
CA TRP A 110 -12.86 -9.89 6.64
C TRP A 110 -11.89 -10.68 7.52
N ASP A 111 -11.36 -11.79 7.04
CA ASP A 111 -10.39 -12.64 7.75
C ASP A 111 -9.08 -11.90 8.10
N TYR A 112 -8.79 -10.79 7.41
CA TYR A 112 -7.61 -9.94 7.64
C TYR A 112 -7.95 -8.63 8.34
N ILE A 113 -9.21 -8.42 8.76
CA ILE A 113 -9.63 -7.26 9.53
C ILE A 113 -9.60 -7.64 11.00
N ARG A 114 -8.59 -7.14 11.74
CA ARG A 114 -8.42 -7.44 13.18
C ARG A 114 -9.46 -6.74 14.04
N PHE A 115 -9.90 -5.55 13.63
CA PHE A 115 -10.88 -4.73 14.34
C PHE A 115 -11.56 -3.76 13.39
N CYS A 116 -12.88 -3.55 13.57
CA CYS A 116 -13.64 -2.53 12.87
C CYS A 116 -14.82 -2.06 13.70
N SER A 117 -14.81 -0.81 14.13
CA SER A 117 -15.92 -0.09 14.74
C SER A 117 -16.48 1.01 13.84
N TRP A 118 -16.04 1.09 12.61
CA TRP A 118 -16.50 2.07 11.63
C TRP A 118 -17.92 1.70 11.15
N TYR A 119 -18.93 2.29 11.78
CA TYR A 119 -20.35 1.95 11.58
C TYR A 119 -20.85 2.15 10.16
N ASP A 120 -20.43 3.23 9.51
CA ASP A 120 -20.84 3.62 8.16
C ASP A 120 -19.86 3.16 7.07
N LEU A 121 -18.94 2.23 7.38
CA LEU A 121 -17.96 1.71 6.42
C LEU A 121 -18.63 1.19 5.14
N LEU A 122 -19.70 0.39 5.29
CA LEU A 122 -20.39 -0.18 4.12
C LEU A 122 -21.11 0.87 3.30
N ASP A 123 -21.69 1.87 3.93
CA ASP A 123 -22.35 2.97 3.22
C ASP A 123 -21.33 3.90 2.57
N PHE A 124 -20.20 4.14 3.22
CA PHE A 124 -19.08 4.85 2.61
C PHE A 124 -18.56 4.09 1.37
N LYS A 125 -18.35 2.77 1.46
CA LYS A 125 -17.94 1.96 0.29
C LYS A 125 -18.95 2.07 -0.85
N LYS A 126 -20.26 1.99 -0.56
CA LYS A 126 -21.31 2.16 -1.58
C LYS A 126 -21.29 3.56 -2.20
N SER A 127 -20.98 4.61 -1.43
CA SER A 127 -20.92 5.99 -1.94
C SER A 127 -19.81 6.22 -2.96
N LEU A 128 -18.81 5.34 -3.01
CA LEU A 128 -17.74 5.39 -4.01
C LEU A 128 -18.16 4.81 -5.37
N LEU A 129 -19.31 4.11 -5.42
CA LEU A 129 -19.76 3.44 -6.63
C LEU A 129 -20.65 4.35 -7.50
N PRO A 130 -20.57 4.26 -8.83
CA PRO A 130 -19.58 3.46 -9.57
C PRO A 130 -18.16 4.05 -9.45
N LEU A 131 -17.14 3.19 -9.39
CA LEU A 131 -15.77 3.65 -9.28
C LEU A 131 -15.34 4.44 -10.53
N ASP A 132 -14.60 5.52 -10.32
CA ASP A 132 -13.95 6.27 -11.40
C ASP A 132 -12.76 5.48 -11.96
N LYS A 133 -13.03 4.74 -13.05
CA LYS A 133 -12.04 3.89 -13.73
C LYS A 133 -10.81 4.68 -14.19
N TRP A 134 -10.99 5.95 -14.59
CA TRP A 134 -9.87 6.79 -15.01
C TRP A 134 -8.96 7.14 -13.82
N LYS A 135 -9.51 7.50 -12.67
CA LYS A 135 -8.72 7.70 -11.44
C LYS A 135 -7.98 6.42 -11.06
N ILE A 136 -8.65 5.25 -11.08
CA ILE A 136 -8.01 3.95 -10.83
C ILE A 136 -6.81 3.76 -11.77
N ARG A 137 -7.01 3.96 -13.07
CA ARG A 137 -5.91 3.83 -14.04
C ARG A 137 -4.75 4.77 -13.75
N GLN A 138 -5.02 6.03 -13.39
CA GLN A 138 -3.97 7.00 -13.08
C GLN A 138 -3.18 6.58 -11.84
N GLN A 139 -3.85 6.31 -10.72
CA GLN A 139 -3.23 5.97 -9.44
C GLN A 139 -2.45 4.65 -9.52
N PHE A 140 -3.09 3.61 -10.04
CA PHE A 140 -2.49 2.28 -10.11
C PHE A 140 -1.36 2.19 -11.13
N SER A 141 -1.49 2.82 -12.31
CA SER A 141 -0.40 2.85 -13.29
C SER A 141 0.81 3.63 -12.79
N SER A 142 0.62 4.73 -12.09
CA SER A 142 1.69 5.51 -11.48
C SER A 142 2.43 4.67 -10.43
N THR A 143 1.72 4.07 -9.49
CA THR A 143 2.28 3.24 -8.43
C THR A 143 2.99 2.00 -8.98
N ALA A 144 2.40 1.33 -9.98
CA ALA A 144 3.04 0.20 -10.65
C ALA A 144 4.32 0.59 -11.39
N SER A 145 4.34 1.78 -12.02
CA SER A 145 5.51 2.33 -12.70
C SER A 145 6.65 2.63 -11.73
N ASN A 146 6.32 3.24 -10.59
CA ASN A 146 7.28 3.50 -9.52
C ASN A 146 7.85 2.20 -8.94
N SER A 147 7.01 1.18 -8.76
CA SER A 147 7.44 -0.15 -8.30
C SER A 147 8.37 -0.83 -9.30
N TRP A 148 8.07 -0.73 -10.62
CA TRP A 148 8.95 -1.23 -11.68
C TRP A 148 10.32 -0.52 -11.68
N ALA A 149 10.32 0.81 -11.55
CA ALA A 149 11.55 1.61 -11.47
C ALA A 149 12.36 1.28 -10.20
N LYS A 150 11.68 1.09 -9.06
CA LYS A 150 12.30 0.67 -7.79
C LYS A 150 12.94 -0.72 -7.92
N ALA A 151 12.28 -1.66 -8.60
CA ALA A 151 12.83 -2.98 -8.87
C ALA A 151 14.14 -2.89 -9.66
N HIS A 152 14.15 -2.13 -10.75
CA HIS A 152 15.36 -1.86 -11.53
C HIS A 152 16.47 -1.28 -10.66
N LYS A 153 16.18 -0.20 -9.93
CA LYS A 153 17.17 0.47 -9.06
C LYS A 153 17.77 -0.49 -8.04
N LYS A 154 16.92 -1.27 -7.36
CA LYS A 154 17.32 -2.21 -6.31
C LYS A 154 18.12 -3.42 -6.82
N MET A 155 17.99 -3.75 -8.10
CA MET A 155 18.71 -4.88 -8.73
C MET A 155 19.94 -4.47 -9.51
N THR A 156 20.19 -3.17 -9.79
CA THR A 156 21.26 -2.71 -10.67
C THR A 156 22.17 -1.63 -10.11
N VAL A 157 21.69 -0.82 -9.15
CA VAL A 157 22.46 0.31 -8.62
C VAL A 157 23.20 -0.13 -7.36
N GLU A 158 24.54 -0.19 -7.42
CA GLU A 158 25.41 -0.74 -6.39
C GLU A 158 25.13 -0.20 -4.98
N LYS A 159 24.99 1.12 -4.83
CA LYS A 159 24.69 1.76 -3.52
C LYS A 159 23.29 1.41 -2.97
N ASP A 160 22.38 0.96 -3.82
CA ASP A 160 20.98 0.65 -3.48
C ASP A 160 20.66 -0.84 -3.61
N LEU A 161 21.69 -1.67 -3.89
CA LEU A 161 21.53 -3.08 -4.20
C LEU A 161 20.84 -3.82 -3.05
N ASP A 162 19.67 -4.39 -3.36
CA ASP A 162 18.85 -5.21 -2.46
C ASP A 162 17.95 -6.10 -3.33
N MET A 163 18.45 -7.28 -3.63
CA MET A 163 17.78 -8.21 -4.56
C MET A 163 16.40 -8.61 -4.07
N TYR A 164 16.23 -8.88 -2.78
CA TYR A 164 14.93 -9.24 -2.21
C TYR A 164 13.90 -8.12 -2.37
N ARG A 165 14.26 -6.88 -2.00
CA ARG A 165 13.38 -5.71 -2.21
C ARG A 165 13.15 -5.42 -3.69
N GLY A 166 14.13 -5.70 -4.54
CA GLY A 166 13.99 -5.60 -5.99
C GLY A 166 12.94 -6.57 -6.53
N GLN A 167 13.02 -7.85 -6.15
CA GLN A 167 12.06 -8.89 -6.50
C GLN A 167 10.65 -8.57 -5.98
N LYS A 168 10.54 -8.14 -4.71
CA LYS A 168 9.27 -7.69 -4.11
C LYS A 168 8.67 -6.51 -4.90
N SER A 169 9.48 -5.54 -5.32
CA SER A 169 9.03 -4.38 -6.11
C SER A 169 8.59 -4.79 -7.53
N LEU A 170 9.28 -5.72 -8.18
CA LEU A 170 8.88 -6.26 -9.47
C LEU A 170 7.51 -6.97 -9.37
N PHE A 171 7.34 -7.84 -8.38
CA PHE A 171 6.05 -8.49 -8.10
C PHE A 171 4.94 -7.45 -7.89
N HIS A 172 5.17 -6.44 -7.05
CA HIS A 172 4.18 -5.39 -6.80
C HIS A 172 3.80 -4.62 -8.06
N SER A 173 4.73 -4.37 -8.99
CA SER A 173 4.43 -3.68 -10.24
C SER A 173 3.42 -4.42 -11.12
N LEU A 174 3.43 -5.75 -11.08
CA LEU A 174 2.48 -6.61 -11.82
C LEU A 174 1.16 -6.75 -11.06
N ARG A 175 1.22 -7.06 -9.75
CA ARG A 175 0.06 -7.25 -8.89
C ARG A 175 -0.86 -6.02 -8.87
N ILE A 176 -0.29 -4.83 -8.75
CA ILE A 176 -1.04 -3.56 -8.71
C ILE A 176 -1.87 -3.39 -9.99
N LEU A 177 -1.30 -3.71 -11.16
CA LEU A 177 -2.04 -3.64 -12.43
C LEU A 177 -3.16 -4.69 -12.51
N MET A 178 -2.94 -5.90 -11.99
CA MET A 178 -3.97 -6.94 -11.93
C MET A 178 -5.13 -6.51 -11.02
N PHE A 179 -4.86 -5.90 -9.89
CA PHE A 179 -5.89 -5.35 -8.99
C PHE A 179 -6.67 -4.19 -9.63
N ALA A 180 -5.98 -3.30 -10.36
CA ALA A 180 -6.66 -2.25 -11.12
C ALA A 180 -7.63 -2.82 -12.15
N ILE A 181 -7.26 -3.91 -12.82
CA ILE A 181 -8.14 -4.61 -13.77
C ILE A 181 -9.37 -5.16 -13.06
N GLN A 182 -9.20 -5.86 -11.91
CA GLN A 182 -10.33 -6.35 -11.12
C GLN A 182 -11.28 -5.22 -10.70
N LEU A 183 -10.74 -4.09 -10.21
CA LEU A 183 -11.54 -2.91 -9.85
C LEU A 183 -12.31 -2.36 -11.04
N CYS A 184 -11.70 -2.26 -12.22
CA CYS A 184 -12.37 -1.79 -13.44
C CYS A 184 -13.43 -2.75 -13.97
N GLU A 185 -13.26 -4.07 -13.79
CA GLU A 185 -14.18 -5.10 -14.26
C GLU A 185 -15.33 -5.38 -13.28
N ARG A 186 -15.05 -5.32 -11.95
CA ARG A 186 -15.95 -5.80 -10.89
C ARG A 186 -16.22 -4.80 -9.77
N GLU A 187 -15.63 -3.61 -9.82
CA GLU A 187 -15.71 -2.59 -8.76
C GLU A 187 -15.25 -3.11 -7.38
N ASN A 188 -14.41 -4.16 -7.39
CA ASN A 188 -13.90 -4.82 -6.20
C ASN A 188 -12.61 -5.60 -6.52
N ILE A 189 -11.70 -5.73 -5.55
CA ILE A 189 -10.61 -6.71 -5.59
C ILE A 189 -11.16 -8.00 -4.96
N TYR A 190 -11.59 -8.93 -5.79
CA TYR A 190 -12.22 -10.18 -5.34
C TYR A 190 -11.21 -11.32 -5.15
N ASN A 191 -9.99 -11.19 -5.69
CA ASN A 191 -8.95 -12.21 -5.57
C ASN A 191 -7.58 -11.58 -5.28
N PHE A 192 -7.25 -11.45 -4.01
CA PHE A 192 -5.95 -10.94 -3.56
C PHE A 192 -4.79 -11.89 -3.87
N GLY A 193 -5.07 -13.17 -4.05
CA GLY A 193 -4.08 -14.20 -4.41
C GLY A 193 -3.84 -14.34 -5.92
N GLU A 194 -4.49 -13.56 -6.80
CA GLU A 194 -4.38 -13.72 -8.25
C GLU A 194 -2.94 -13.70 -8.76
N ALA A 195 -2.13 -12.79 -8.23
CA ALA A 195 -0.72 -12.65 -8.61
C ALA A 195 0.24 -13.61 -7.88
N ARG A 196 -0.25 -14.48 -6.96
CA ARG A 196 0.60 -15.32 -6.10
C ARG A 196 1.59 -16.17 -6.88
N HIS A 197 1.16 -16.74 -8.00
CA HIS A 197 2.02 -17.56 -8.86
C HIS A 197 3.22 -16.77 -9.39
N LEU A 198 3.05 -15.47 -9.69
CA LEU A 198 4.15 -14.62 -10.14
C LEU A 198 5.21 -14.43 -9.05
N TRP A 199 4.78 -14.38 -7.78
CA TRP A 199 5.74 -14.29 -6.68
C TRP A 199 6.67 -15.51 -6.63
N TYR A 200 6.11 -16.72 -6.71
CA TYR A 200 6.90 -17.94 -6.70
C TYR A 200 7.84 -18.07 -7.91
N GLU A 201 7.51 -17.42 -9.04
CA GLU A 201 8.38 -17.39 -10.21
C GLU A 201 9.45 -16.26 -10.15
N ILE A 202 9.18 -15.16 -9.43
CA ILE A 202 10.07 -14.01 -9.29
C ILE A 202 11.04 -14.23 -8.12
N TYR A 203 10.57 -14.81 -7.04
CA TYR A 203 11.37 -14.99 -5.83
C TYR A 203 12.50 -15.99 -6.06
N ASP A 204 13.72 -15.48 -6.13
CA ASP A 204 14.95 -16.26 -6.23
C ASP A 204 15.79 -16.04 -4.96
N PRO A 205 15.76 -16.99 -3.99
CA PRO A 205 16.55 -16.88 -2.76
C PRO A 205 18.06 -16.97 -2.99
N SER A 206 18.51 -17.45 -4.17
CA SER A 206 19.91 -17.47 -4.55
C SER A 206 20.44 -16.12 -5.02
N GLU A 207 19.52 -15.19 -5.35
CA GLU A 207 19.81 -13.83 -5.81
C GLU A 207 20.69 -13.76 -7.08
N LYS A 208 20.67 -14.85 -7.89
CA LYS A 208 21.51 -14.97 -9.10
C LYS A 208 20.85 -14.44 -10.36
N THR A 209 19.51 -14.38 -10.39
CA THR A 209 18.75 -13.92 -11.54
C THR A 209 18.96 -12.42 -11.72
N THR A 210 19.42 -12.03 -12.90
CA THR A 210 19.74 -10.62 -13.21
C THR A 210 18.49 -9.82 -13.56
N TRP A 211 18.59 -8.47 -13.44
CA TRP A 211 17.52 -7.58 -13.90
C TRP A 211 17.16 -7.78 -15.38
N GLU A 212 18.12 -7.99 -16.26
CA GLU A 212 17.83 -8.15 -17.69
C GLU A 212 17.06 -9.44 -17.99
N GLU A 213 17.29 -10.53 -17.21
CA GLU A 213 16.50 -11.74 -17.29
C GLU A 213 15.07 -11.52 -16.79
N TYR A 214 14.88 -10.86 -15.63
CA TYR A 214 13.56 -10.47 -15.14
C TYR A 214 12.83 -9.57 -16.13
N LYS A 215 13.48 -8.54 -16.63
CA LYS A 215 12.92 -7.62 -17.60
C LYS A 215 12.50 -8.32 -18.89
N LYS A 216 13.33 -9.20 -19.42
CA LYS A 216 13.01 -10.00 -20.62
C LYS A 216 11.77 -10.86 -20.40
N LYS A 217 11.65 -11.49 -19.24
CA LYS A 217 10.54 -12.38 -18.90
C LYS A 217 9.24 -11.59 -18.62
N TYR A 218 9.28 -10.53 -17.82
CA TYR A 218 8.08 -9.88 -17.27
C TYR A 218 7.66 -8.59 -17.98
N ARG A 219 8.52 -7.96 -18.80
CA ARG A 219 8.14 -6.75 -19.55
C ARG A 219 6.96 -6.97 -20.51
N PRO A 220 6.87 -8.10 -21.25
CA PRO A 220 5.69 -8.37 -22.08
C PRO A 220 4.40 -8.44 -21.27
N LEU A 221 4.40 -9.14 -20.12
CA LEU A 221 3.25 -9.22 -19.23
C LEU A 221 2.87 -7.84 -18.66
N TYR A 222 3.85 -7.07 -18.16
CA TYR A 222 3.63 -5.72 -17.65
C TYR A 222 2.97 -4.81 -18.70
N ASN A 223 3.46 -4.85 -19.95
CA ASN A 223 2.88 -4.08 -21.05
C ASN A 223 1.46 -4.55 -21.40
N SER A 224 1.22 -5.86 -21.44
CA SER A 224 -0.10 -6.44 -21.67
C SER A 224 -1.13 -5.99 -20.63
N LEU A 225 -0.77 -6.05 -19.34
CA LEU A 225 -1.63 -5.58 -18.24
C LEU A 225 -1.95 -4.08 -18.37
N ARG A 226 -0.95 -3.26 -18.72
CA ARG A 226 -1.16 -1.82 -18.96
C ARG A 226 -2.09 -1.55 -20.15
N SER A 227 -1.95 -2.32 -21.21
CA SER A 227 -2.83 -2.19 -22.39
C SER A 227 -4.27 -2.57 -22.04
N LYS A 228 -4.46 -3.71 -21.36
CA LYS A 228 -5.78 -4.13 -20.89
C LYS A 228 -6.41 -3.08 -19.96
N LEU A 229 -5.65 -2.52 -19.03
CA LEU A 229 -6.16 -1.46 -18.15
C LEU A 229 -6.51 -0.19 -18.93
N ALA A 230 -5.76 0.13 -20.00
CA ALA A 230 -6.05 1.29 -20.85
C ALA A 230 -7.36 1.12 -21.65
N GLU A 231 -7.68 -0.10 -22.05
CA GLU A 231 -8.95 -0.44 -22.73
C GLU A 231 -10.14 -0.35 -21.77
N LEU A 232 -9.99 -0.87 -20.52
CA LEU A 232 -11.06 -0.84 -19.51
C LEU A 232 -11.33 0.55 -18.93
N ALA A 233 -10.31 1.40 -18.91
CA ALA A 233 -10.32 2.73 -18.33
C ALA A 233 -9.77 3.78 -19.32
N PRO A 234 -10.47 4.07 -20.43
CA PRO A 234 -10.01 5.05 -21.40
C PRO A 234 -9.96 6.45 -20.80
N LYS A 235 -9.07 7.30 -21.34
CA LYS A 235 -9.02 8.71 -20.96
C LYS A 235 -10.35 9.38 -21.34
N PRO A 236 -10.99 10.16 -20.45
CA PRO A 236 -12.18 10.94 -20.77
C PRO A 236 -11.92 11.88 -21.97
N LYS A 237 -12.92 12.01 -22.85
CA LYS A 237 -12.77 12.82 -24.07
C LYS A 237 -12.61 14.34 -23.84
N ASN A 238 -12.89 14.80 -22.59
CA ASN A 238 -12.91 16.23 -22.24
C ASN A 238 -11.97 16.58 -21.06
N SER A 239 -10.93 15.81 -20.83
CA SER A 239 -9.94 16.08 -19.77
C SER A 239 -8.59 16.48 -20.35
#